data_032bb0f2ced3e66e4b139387317d4138
#
_entry.id   032bb0f2ced3e66e4b139387317d4138
#
_cell.length_a   1.000
_cell.length_b   1.000
_cell.length_c   1.000
_cell.angle_alpha   90.00
_cell.angle_beta   90.00
_cell.angle_gamma   90.00
#
_symmetry.space_group_name_H-M   'P 1'
#
loop_
_entity.id
_entity.type
_entity.pdbx_description
1 polymer ?
#
loop_
_entity_poly.entity_id
_entity_poly.type
_entity_poly.pdbx_seq_one_letter_code
_entity_poly.pdbx_strand_id
1 'polypeptide(L)'
;MKPHIDQTITKDYLPAHLDINDEFKSAFDLMEHTKECLFITGKAGTGKSTLLKYFKVNTGKKIIVLAPTGVAAINVGGQTIHSFFRLPPKIIQKDTIKRLRDKSLIKNLDMVIIDEVSMVRSDLMDGIDYALRLNRGKMKTPFGGVQMVFFGDLFQLAPVVENEARQLLEERYSSPYFFSAKVFDDCHIRAIELSTIYRQKDTSFMELLNKVRNKEHTKEDLGTLNKRVREDATVSKKDSTVILTTTNILASTINQDRLSKLSGKEITYEAKAFGKFKESTYPTDASLKLKKGAQVILLKNDPDKRWVNGTLAKVIALSKDSIVVDINGITYDVPVVKWQKIEYSYNEAEDKIEAEVVGDFAQYPLKLAWAITIHKSQGQTFDKVIIDMGHGAFTHGQLYVALSRCTCMDGIRLKRPVTHSDIIFDQRIYEFNDRFASLF
;
A
#
# COMPACT_ATOMS: atom_id res chain seq x y z
N MET A 1 10.52 -22.48 24.67
CA MET A 1 10.19 -21.07 24.91
C MET A 1 9.53 -20.52 23.66
N LYS A 2 8.20 -20.29 23.68
CA LYS A 2 7.49 -19.64 22.58
C LYS A 2 7.80 -18.15 22.65
N PRO A 3 8.15 -17.48 21.55
CA PRO A 3 8.36 -16.03 21.58
C PRO A 3 7.02 -15.35 21.79
N HIS A 4 6.81 -14.73 22.95
CA HIS A 4 5.75 -13.75 23.15
C HIS A 4 5.93 -12.64 22.12
N ILE A 5 4.92 -12.37 21.33
CA ILE A 5 4.89 -11.12 20.55
C ILE A 5 4.69 -10.01 21.57
N ASP A 6 5.75 -9.27 21.76
CA ASP A 6 5.78 -8.11 22.64
C ASP A 6 4.77 -7.07 22.13
N GLN A 7 3.71 -6.83 22.89
CA GLN A 7 2.70 -5.79 22.60
C GLN A 7 3.32 -4.38 22.57
N THR A 8 4.55 -4.24 23.03
CA THR A 8 5.35 -3.01 22.94
C THR A 8 5.67 -2.59 21.49
N ILE A 9 5.73 -3.53 20.54
CA ILE A 9 6.06 -3.21 19.14
C ILE A 9 5.00 -2.34 18.45
N THR A 10 3.75 -2.34 18.93
CA THR A 10 2.65 -1.61 18.31
C THR A 10 2.45 -0.18 18.83
N LYS A 11 2.85 0.12 20.05
CA LYS A 11 2.72 1.49 20.62
C LYS A 11 3.73 2.49 20.03
N ASP A 12 4.89 2.03 19.61
CA ASP A 12 5.97 2.90 19.10
C ASP A 12 5.73 3.50 17.71
N TYR A 13 4.65 3.11 17.03
CA TYR A 13 4.36 3.54 15.65
C TYR A 13 3.25 4.58 15.51
N LEU A 14 2.64 5.00 16.60
CA LEU A 14 1.68 6.10 16.58
C LEU A 14 2.42 7.44 16.70
N PRO A 15 1.97 8.52 16.00
CA PRO A 15 2.50 9.86 16.22
C PRO A 15 2.39 10.26 17.70
N ALA A 16 3.41 10.95 18.22
CA ALA A 16 3.43 11.40 19.63
C ALA A 16 2.24 12.34 19.96
N HIS A 17 1.73 13.07 18.97
CA HIS A 17 0.52 13.87 19.03
C HIS A 17 -0.42 13.40 17.93
N LEU A 18 -1.31 12.46 18.25
CA LEU A 18 -2.37 12.02 17.33
C LEU A 18 -3.55 12.98 17.50
N ASP A 19 -3.87 13.71 16.44
CA ASP A 19 -5.08 14.49 16.36
C ASP A 19 -6.28 13.56 16.08
N ILE A 20 -7.06 13.30 17.11
CA ILE A 20 -8.27 12.46 17.04
C ILE A 20 -9.45 13.40 16.82
N ASN A 21 -9.69 13.77 15.56
CA ASN A 21 -10.85 14.58 15.17
C ASN A 21 -12.17 13.76 15.24
N ASP A 22 -13.29 14.41 15.00
CA ASP A 22 -14.62 13.77 15.13
C ASP A 22 -14.84 12.69 14.06
N GLU A 23 -14.30 12.85 12.84
CA GLU A 23 -14.35 11.83 11.79
C GLU A 23 -13.63 10.56 12.23
N PHE A 24 -12.45 10.72 12.84
CA PHE A 24 -11.63 9.63 13.36
C PHE A 24 -12.34 8.88 14.49
N LYS A 25 -12.97 9.62 15.45
CA LYS A 25 -13.76 9.04 16.52
C LYS A 25 -14.96 8.28 15.98
N SER A 26 -15.73 8.91 15.06
CA SER A 26 -16.91 8.30 14.45
C SER A 26 -16.56 7.01 13.73
N ALA A 27 -15.46 7.02 12.94
CA ALA A 27 -14.99 5.82 12.28
C ALA A 27 -14.59 4.72 13.27
N PHE A 28 -13.87 5.07 14.33
CA PHE A 28 -13.51 4.14 15.40
C PHE A 28 -14.75 3.54 16.08
N ASP A 29 -15.71 4.38 16.47
CA ASP A 29 -16.92 3.94 17.17
C ASP A 29 -17.76 3.00 16.31
N LEU A 30 -17.91 3.28 15.02
CA LEU A 30 -18.61 2.39 14.09
C LEU A 30 -17.88 1.06 13.90
N MET A 31 -16.56 1.08 13.81
CA MET A 31 -15.75 -0.14 13.74
C MET A 31 -15.90 -0.96 15.02
N GLU A 32 -15.86 -0.34 16.21
CA GLU A 32 -15.87 -1.05 17.49
C GLU A 32 -17.27 -1.52 17.89
N HIS A 33 -18.29 -0.68 17.75
CA HIS A 33 -19.59 -0.91 18.36
C HIS A 33 -20.66 -1.42 17.40
N THR A 34 -20.37 -1.53 16.09
CA THR A 34 -21.33 -2.06 15.11
C THR A 34 -20.86 -3.36 14.47
N LYS A 35 -21.72 -3.94 13.61
CA LYS A 35 -21.40 -5.07 12.73
C LYS A 35 -21.56 -4.70 11.26
N GLU A 36 -21.68 -3.42 10.95
CA GLU A 36 -21.83 -2.90 9.59
C GLU A 36 -20.58 -3.18 8.75
N CYS A 37 -20.75 -3.42 7.45
CA CYS A 37 -19.66 -3.37 6.51
C CYS A 37 -19.28 -1.91 6.26
N LEU A 38 -18.03 -1.55 6.52
CA LEU A 38 -17.56 -0.17 6.46
C LEU A 38 -16.53 0.01 5.36
N PHE A 39 -16.60 1.14 4.67
CA PHE A 39 -15.56 1.59 3.74
C PHE A 39 -14.98 2.91 4.24
N ILE A 40 -13.79 2.85 4.81
CA ILE A 40 -13.05 4.01 5.30
C ILE A 40 -12.21 4.55 4.15
N THR A 41 -12.67 5.64 3.57
CA THR A 41 -12.03 6.28 2.42
C THR A 41 -11.47 7.66 2.77
N GLY A 42 -10.89 8.31 1.80
CA GLY A 42 -10.34 9.67 1.94
C GLY A 42 -9.14 9.87 1.03
N LYS A 43 -8.80 11.11 0.78
CA LYS A 43 -7.71 11.52 -0.09
C LYS A 43 -6.34 11.01 0.40
N ALA A 44 -5.32 11.10 -0.44
CA ALA A 44 -3.97 10.78 -0.01
C ALA A 44 -3.54 11.69 1.15
N GLY A 45 -3.08 11.09 2.26
CA GLY A 45 -2.61 11.86 3.43
C GLY A 45 -3.66 12.19 4.49
N THR A 46 -4.85 11.62 4.44
CA THR A 46 -5.93 11.85 5.42
C THR A 46 -5.86 10.99 6.69
N GLY A 47 -4.78 10.21 6.89
CA GLY A 47 -4.60 9.46 8.14
C GLY A 47 -5.23 8.07 8.18
N LYS A 48 -5.71 7.50 7.06
CA LYS A 48 -6.29 6.13 7.00
C LYS A 48 -5.43 5.07 7.68
N SER A 49 -4.15 4.99 7.33
CA SER A 49 -3.22 4.02 7.94
C SER A 49 -2.96 4.29 9.42
N THR A 50 -3.10 5.54 9.86
CA THR A 50 -2.97 5.94 11.26
C THR A 50 -4.20 5.47 12.05
N LEU A 51 -5.40 5.65 11.50
CA LEU A 51 -6.65 5.13 12.10
C LEU A 51 -6.59 3.60 12.23
N LEU A 52 -6.15 2.90 11.18
CA LEU A 52 -6.00 1.45 11.22
C LEU A 52 -5.05 1.00 12.34
N LYS A 53 -3.90 1.64 12.48
CA LYS A 53 -2.94 1.32 13.55
C LYS A 53 -3.50 1.63 14.93
N TYR A 54 -4.18 2.76 15.08
CA TYR A 54 -4.83 3.15 16.33
C TYR A 54 -5.92 2.16 16.73
N PHE A 55 -6.75 1.74 15.76
CA PHE A 55 -7.80 0.75 16.00
C PHE A 55 -7.23 -0.60 16.44
N LYS A 56 -6.18 -1.10 15.77
CA LYS A 56 -5.52 -2.37 16.14
C LYS A 56 -5.07 -2.45 17.60
N VAL A 57 -4.65 -1.32 18.17
CA VAL A 57 -4.12 -1.26 19.54
C VAL A 57 -5.22 -1.13 20.58
N ASN A 58 -6.35 -0.51 20.20
CA ASN A 58 -7.40 -0.11 21.15
C ASN A 58 -8.69 -0.95 21.04
N THR A 59 -8.82 -1.82 20.04
CA THR A 59 -10.02 -2.65 19.87
C THR A 59 -10.08 -3.83 20.83
N GLY A 60 -11.27 -4.13 21.33
CA GLY A 60 -11.58 -5.37 22.04
C GLY A 60 -12.00 -6.53 21.14
N LYS A 61 -12.18 -6.30 19.82
CA LYS A 61 -12.62 -7.30 18.86
C LYS A 61 -11.49 -8.25 18.43
N LYS A 62 -11.84 -9.47 18.08
CA LYS A 62 -10.96 -10.46 17.46
C LYS A 62 -10.81 -10.15 15.98
N ILE A 63 -9.75 -9.43 15.63
CA ILE A 63 -9.53 -8.90 14.30
C ILE A 63 -8.37 -9.57 13.56
N ILE A 64 -8.45 -9.57 12.24
CA ILE A 64 -7.30 -9.76 11.36
C ILE A 64 -7.18 -8.60 10.39
N VAL A 65 -5.95 -8.28 10.00
CA VAL A 65 -5.67 -7.25 8.99
C VAL A 65 -5.05 -7.91 7.78
N LEU A 66 -5.66 -7.69 6.64
CA LEU A 66 -5.25 -8.26 5.35
C LEU A 66 -4.93 -7.14 4.35
N ALA A 67 -4.11 -7.47 3.36
CA ALA A 67 -3.82 -6.57 2.25
C ALA A 67 -3.65 -7.35 0.93
N PRO A 68 -3.83 -6.70 -0.23
CA PRO A 68 -3.71 -7.36 -1.53
C PRO A 68 -2.27 -7.75 -1.88
N THR A 69 -1.28 -7.01 -1.41
CA THR A 69 0.14 -7.22 -1.73
C THR A 69 0.98 -7.54 -0.50
N GLY A 70 2.11 -8.23 -0.70
CA GLY A 70 3.03 -8.57 0.40
C GLY A 70 3.59 -7.33 1.09
N VAL A 71 3.95 -6.29 0.34
CA VAL A 71 4.49 -5.05 0.90
C VAL A 71 3.44 -4.33 1.74
N ALA A 72 2.19 -4.20 1.24
CA ALA A 72 1.11 -3.59 2.01
C ALA A 72 0.81 -4.39 3.28
N ALA A 73 0.77 -5.73 3.21
CA ALA A 73 0.56 -6.59 4.37
C ALA A 73 1.65 -6.39 5.46
N ILE A 74 2.91 -6.30 5.06
CA ILE A 74 4.03 -6.03 5.98
C ILE A 74 3.87 -4.65 6.63
N ASN A 75 3.50 -3.62 5.87
CA ASN A 75 3.37 -2.25 6.37
C ASN A 75 2.30 -2.10 7.46
N VAL A 76 1.23 -2.90 7.40
CA VAL A 76 0.14 -2.90 8.39
C VAL A 76 0.31 -3.97 9.47
N GLY A 77 1.41 -4.74 9.41
CA GLY A 77 1.62 -5.88 10.31
C GLY A 77 0.48 -6.89 10.18
N GLY A 78 0.14 -7.24 8.95
CA GLY A 78 -0.94 -8.15 8.59
C GLY A 78 -0.48 -9.27 7.67
N GLN A 79 -1.43 -9.91 7.00
CA GLN A 79 -1.22 -11.03 6.08
C GLN A 79 -1.81 -10.69 4.70
N THR A 80 -1.30 -11.32 3.63
CA THR A 80 -1.94 -11.15 2.31
C THR A 80 -3.24 -11.94 2.24
N ILE A 81 -4.24 -11.38 1.54
CA ILE A 81 -5.55 -12.01 1.31
C ILE A 81 -5.37 -13.43 0.76
N HIS A 82 -4.55 -13.58 -0.28
CA HIS A 82 -4.29 -14.88 -0.92
C HIS A 82 -3.69 -15.92 0.03
N SER A 83 -2.78 -15.47 0.92
CA SER A 83 -2.17 -16.37 1.90
C SER A 83 -3.15 -16.79 2.99
N PHE A 84 -3.93 -15.84 3.53
CA PHE A 84 -4.88 -16.12 4.60
C PHE A 84 -5.99 -17.06 4.17
N PHE A 85 -6.66 -16.76 3.06
CA PHE A 85 -7.75 -17.59 2.55
C PHE A 85 -7.28 -18.77 1.69
N ARG A 86 -5.96 -18.93 1.48
CA ARG A 86 -5.35 -19.95 0.61
C ARG A 86 -5.88 -19.90 -0.82
N LEU A 87 -6.14 -18.70 -1.33
CA LEU A 87 -6.64 -18.47 -2.67
C LEU A 87 -5.49 -18.45 -3.69
N PRO A 88 -5.67 -19.02 -4.88
CA PRO A 88 -4.64 -18.97 -5.92
C PRO A 88 -4.49 -17.54 -6.48
N PRO A 89 -3.29 -17.14 -6.96
CA PRO A 89 -3.08 -15.85 -7.61
C PRO A 89 -3.59 -15.85 -9.06
N LYS A 90 -4.81 -16.31 -9.26
CA LYS A 90 -5.54 -16.43 -10.54
C LYS A 90 -6.90 -15.81 -10.37
N ILE A 91 -7.75 -15.88 -11.41
CA ILE A 91 -9.18 -15.62 -11.24
C ILE A 91 -9.76 -16.63 -10.26
N ILE A 92 -10.46 -16.10 -9.26
CA ILE A 92 -11.04 -16.90 -8.21
C ILE A 92 -12.34 -17.53 -8.72
N GLN A 93 -12.44 -18.85 -8.56
CA GLN A 93 -13.64 -19.63 -8.85
C GLN A 93 -14.06 -20.38 -7.57
N LYS A 94 -15.37 -20.54 -7.36
CA LYS A 94 -15.92 -21.14 -6.14
C LYS A 94 -15.41 -22.56 -5.89
N ASP A 95 -15.19 -23.34 -6.95
CA ASP A 95 -14.67 -24.72 -6.90
C ASP A 95 -13.20 -24.80 -6.44
N THR A 96 -12.44 -23.70 -6.62
CA THR A 96 -11.05 -23.63 -6.14
C THR A 96 -10.96 -23.35 -4.64
N ILE A 97 -12.04 -22.89 -4.00
CA ILE A 97 -12.07 -22.53 -2.59
C ILE A 97 -12.42 -23.75 -1.74
N LYS A 98 -11.49 -24.17 -0.91
CA LYS A 98 -11.62 -25.38 -0.10
C LYS A 98 -11.97 -25.06 1.35
N ARG A 99 -12.68 -25.98 1.97
CA ARG A 99 -12.85 -25.97 3.44
C ARG A 99 -11.49 -26.14 4.11
N LEU A 100 -11.22 -25.32 5.10
CA LEU A 100 -10.03 -25.46 5.92
C LEU A 100 -10.20 -26.67 6.85
N ARG A 101 -9.09 -27.34 7.18
CA ARG A 101 -9.08 -28.41 8.18
C ARG A 101 -9.39 -27.85 9.55
N ASP A 102 -8.65 -26.83 9.93
CA ASP A 102 -8.92 -26.04 11.13
C ASP A 102 -9.72 -24.79 10.75
N LYS A 103 -10.86 -24.60 11.41
CA LYS A 103 -11.80 -23.50 11.19
C LYS A 103 -11.92 -22.61 12.43
N SER A 104 -11.22 -22.94 13.51
CA SER A 104 -11.34 -22.26 14.80
C SER A 104 -11.09 -20.75 14.63
N LEU A 105 -10.02 -20.39 13.94
CA LEU A 105 -9.71 -18.97 13.63
C LEU A 105 -10.89 -18.27 12.92
N ILE A 106 -11.35 -18.79 11.78
CA ILE A 106 -12.40 -18.13 10.99
C ILE A 106 -13.75 -18.10 11.72
N LYS A 107 -14.06 -19.10 12.53
CA LYS A 107 -15.30 -19.14 13.31
C LYS A 107 -15.34 -18.08 14.40
N ASN A 108 -14.19 -17.74 14.98
CA ASN A 108 -14.06 -16.83 16.11
C ASN A 108 -13.68 -15.38 15.69
N LEU A 109 -13.59 -15.11 14.39
CA LEU A 109 -13.40 -13.75 13.90
C LEU A 109 -14.62 -12.85 14.16
N ASP A 110 -14.40 -11.70 14.76
CA ASP A 110 -15.37 -10.61 14.86
C ASP A 110 -15.29 -9.71 13.63
N MET A 111 -14.05 -9.42 13.16
CA MET A 111 -13.83 -8.48 12.07
C MET A 111 -12.67 -8.89 11.17
N VAL A 112 -12.81 -8.62 9.88
CA VAL A 112 -11.74 -8.65 8.89
C VAL A 112 -11.54 -7.23 8.35
N ILE A 113 -10.32 -6.72 8.46
CA ILE A 113 -9.92 -5.44 7.90
C ILE A 113 -9.11 -5.70 6.64
N ILE A 114 -9.45 -5.02 5.54
CA ILE A 114 -8.70 -5.06 4.28
C ILE A 114 -8.16 -3.67 3.99
N ASP A 115 -6.83 -3.52 4.06
CA ASP A 115 -6.14 -2.29 3.66
C ASP A 115 -5.86 -2.29 2.15
N GLU A 116 -5.73 -1.10 1.55
CA GLU A 116 -5.53 -0.88 0.11
C GLU A 116 -6.58 -1.62 -0.75
N VAL A 117 -7.86 -1.56 -0.34
CA VAL A 117 -8.96 -2.27 -1.00
C VAL A 117 -9.17 -1.87 -2.45
N SER A 118 -8.73 -0.66 -2.87
CA SER A 118 -8.77 -0.22 -4.26
C SER A 118 -8.06 -1.17 -5.23
N MET A 119 -7.09 -1.94 -4.74
CA MET A 119 -6.35 -2.95 -5.51
C MET A 119 -6.98 -4.35 -5.46
N VAL A 120 -8.09 -4.53 -4.77
CA VAL A 120 -8.79 -5.82 -4.65
C VAL A 120 -9.78 -5.98 -5.80
N ARG A 121 -9.67 -7.10 -6.54
CA ARG A 121 -10.60 -7.40 -7.64
C ARG A 121 -11.94 -7.91 -7.12
N SER A 122 -12.98 -7.74 -7.94
CA SER A 122 -14.35 -8.22 -7.67
C SER A 122 -14.42 -9.72 -7.43
N ASP A 123 -13.73 -10.53 -8.24
CA ASP A 123 -13.68 -11.98 -8.06
C ASP A 123 -12.98 -12.41 -6.77
N LEU A 124 -11.94 -11.66 -6.37
CA LEU A 124 -11.24 -11.92 -5.12
C LEU A 124 -12.13 -11.57 -3.92
N MET A 125 -12.92 -10.50 -4.00
CA MET A 125 -13.86 -10.13 -2.94
C MET A 125 -14.98 -11.18 -2.79
N ASP A 126 -15.56 -11.67 -3.88
CA ASP A 126 -16.50 -12.80 -3.83
C ASP A 126 -15.84 -14.10 -3.32
N GLY A 127 -14.56 -14.29 -3.62
CA GLY A 127 -13.77 -15.38 -3.08
C GLY A 127 -13.61 -15.31 -1.57
N ILE A 128 -13.37 -14.11 -1.02
CA ILE A 128 -13.33 -13.85 0.42
C ILE A 128 -14.68 -14.18 1.07
N ASP A 129 -15.76 -13.64 0.48
CA ASP A 129 -17.12 -13.90 0.96
C ASP A 129 -17.41 -15.39 1.01
N TYR A 130 -17.19 -16.08 -0.10
CA TYR A 130 -17.47 -17.53 -0.18
C TYR A 130 -16.61 -18.32 0.81
N ALA A 131 -15.33 -17.99 0.96
CA ALA A 131 -14.45 -18.64 1.92
C ALA A 131 -14.93 -18.48 3.37
N LEU A 132 -15.38 -17.28 3.74
CA LEU A 132 -15.94 -17.00 5.06
C LEU A 132 -17.26 -17.75 5.28
N ARG A 133 -18.21 -17.68 4.34
CA ARG A 133 -19.49 -18.44 4.41
C ARG A 133 -19.25 -19.94 4.58
N LEU A 134 -18.35 -20.51 3.76
CA LEU A 134 -18.04 -21.94 3.74
C LEU A 134 -17.44 -22.42 5.06
N ASN A 135 -16.48 -21.67 5.60
CA ASN A 135 -15.75 -22.09 6.80
C ASN A 135 -16.47 -21.78 8.11
N ARG A 136 -17.38 -20.80 8.12
CA ARG A 136 -18.27 -20.51 9.25
C ARG A 136 -19.57 -21.34 9.22
N GLY A 137 -19.87 -22.01 8.10
CA GLY A 137 -21.11 -22.76 7.93
C GLY A 137 -22.36 -21.89 7.78
N LYS A 138 -22.18 -20.61 7.37
CA LYS A 138 -23.26 -19.61 7.23
C LYS A 138 -23.43 -19.19 5.77
N MET A 139 -23.84 -20.14 4.92
CA MET A 139 -23.89 -19.96 3.46
C MET A 139 -24.84 -18.84 2.99
N LYS A 140 -25.88 -18.51 3.76
CA LYS A 140 -26.87 -17.49 3.41
C LYS A 140 -26.51 -16.08 3.91
N THR A 141 -25.49 -15.94 4.76
CA THR A 141 -25.13 -14.67 5.37
C THR A 141 -23.89 -14.08 4.71
N PRO A 142 -23.93 -12.86 4.16
CA PRO A 142 -22.76 -12.20 3.59
C PRO A 142 -21.55 -12.28 4.53
N PHE A 143 -20.38 -12.61 3.97
CA PHE A 143 -19.12 -12.78 4.68
C PHE A 143 -19.20 -13.77 5.89
N GLY A 144 -20.20 -14.67 5.89
CA GLY A 144 -20.44 -15.58 7.02
C GLY A 144 -20.79 -14.84 8.33
N GLY A 145 -21.23 -13.59 8.27
CA GLY A 145 -21.57 -12.73 9.40
C GLY A 145 -20.35 -12.14 10.13
N VAL A 146 -19.20 -12.07 9.49
CA VAL A 146 -18.03 -11.31 9.97
C VAL A 146 -18.18 -9.85 9.55
N GLN A 147 -17.88 -8.92 10.44
CA GLN A 147 -17.81 -7.52 10.07
C GLN A 147 -16.64 -7.29 9.10
N MET A 148 -16.92 -6.64 7.97
CA MET A 148 -15.88 -6.26 7.01
C MET A 148 -15.59 -4.78 7.10
N VAL A 149 -14.32 -4.42 7.17
CA VAL A 149 -13.87 -3.02 7.14
C VAL A 149 -12.83 -2.86 6.04
N PHE A 150 -13.10 -1.97 5.11
CA PHE A 150 -12.28 -1.73 3.95
C PHE A 150 -11.61 -0.36 4.07
N PHE A 151 -10.28 -0.33 3.96
CA PHE A 151 -9.51 0.91 3.90
C PHE A 151 -8.97 1.12 2.49
N GLY A 152 -9.14 2.32 1.93
CA GLY A 152 -8.60 2.63 0.61
C GLY A 152 -9.05 3.97 0.05
N ASP A 153 -8.54 4.29 -1.13
CA ASP A 153 -8.93 5.44 -1.93
C ASP A 153 -9.13 4.96 -3.37
N LEU A 154 -10.38 4.90 -3.82
CA LEU A 154 -10.73 4.40 -5.15
C LEU A 154 -10.17 5.25 -6.30
N PHE A 155 -9.84 6.51 -6.03
CA PHE A 155 -9.21 7.39 -7.01
C PHE A 155 -7.71 7.15 -7.16
N GLN A 156 -7.13 6.28 -6.30
CA GLN A 156 -5.77 5.79 -6.47
C GLN A 156 -5.74 4.64 -7.48
N LEU A 157 -4.75 3.76 -7.37
CA LEU A 157 -4.54 2.72 -8.38
C LEU A 157 -5.65 1.67 -8.38
N ALA A 158 -6.11 1.35 -9.57
CA ALA A 158 -7.05 0.27 -9.83
C ALA A 158 -6.44 -1.12 -9.61
N PRO A 159 -7.25 -2.18 -9.45
CA PRO A 159 -6.77 -3.54 -9.44
C PRO A 159 -6.01 -3.88 -10.73
N VAL A 160 -4.91 -4.60 -10.60
CA VAL A 160 -4.18 -5.10 -11.77
C VAL A 160 -4.94 -6.29 -12.36
N VAL A 161 -5.33 -6.15 -13.61
CA VAL A 161 -6.02 -7.21 -14.38
C VAL A 161 -5.14 -7.60 -15.57
N GLU A 162 -4.62 -8.83 -15.56
CA GLU A 162 -3.90 -9.40 -16.68
C GLU A 162 -4.84 -9.60 -17.89
N ASN A 163 -4.30 -9.52 -19.10
CA ASN A 163 -5.12 -9.57 -20.32
C ASN A 163 -5.97 -10.84 -20.41
N GLU A 164 -5.42 -11.99 -20.01
CA GLU A 164 -6.13 -13.28 -20.01
C GLU A 164 -7.31 -13.30 -19.01
N ALA A 165 -7.20 -12.53 -17.94
CA ALA A 165 -8.22 -12.44 -16.90
C ALA A 165 -9.33 -11.45 -17.24
N ARG A 166 -9.06 -10.48 -18.14
CA ARG A 166 -9.95 -9.35 -18.40
C ARG A 166 -11.30 -9.81 -18.94
N GLN A 167 -11.30 -10.62 -19.98
CA GLN A 167 -12.55 -11.11 -20.61
C GLN A 167 -13.42 -11.86 -19.60
N LEU A 168 -12.84 -12.76 -18.81
CA LEU A 168 -13.56 -13.53 -17.80
C LEU A 168 -14.15 -12.67 -16.68
N LEU A 169 -13.49 -11.56 -16.33
CA LEU A 169 -14.03 -10.61 -15.35
C LEU A 169 -15.17 -9.78 -15.94
N GLU A 170 -15.02 -9.29 -17.17
CA GLU A 170 -16.04 -8.48 -17.86
C GLU A 170 -17.33 -9.28 -18.13
N GLU A 171 -17.24 -10.61 -18.34
CA GLU A 171 -18.40 -11.50 -18.47
C GLU A 171 -19.18 -11.69 -17.16
N ARG A 172 -18.54 -11.49 -16.00
CA ARG A 172 -19.10 -11.83 -14.68
C ARG A 172 -19.43 -10.64 -13.82
N TYR A 173 -18.74 -9.52 -14.00
CA TYR A 173 -18.79 -8.34 -13.16
C TYR A 173 -18.88 -7.06 -13.99
N SER A 174 -19.62 -6.09 -13.49
CA SER A 174 -19.75 -4.77 -14.12
C SER A 174 -18.43 -3.99 -14.12
N SER A 175 -17.52 -4.32 -13.21
CA SER A 175 -16.17 -3.74 -13.14
C SER A 175 -15.20 -4.65 -12.43
N PRO A 176 -13.87 -4.44 -12.59
CA PRO A 176 -12.87 -5.19 -11.84
C PRO A 176 -12.75 -4.77 -10.37
N TYR A 177 -13.37 -3.67 -9.96
CA TYR A 177 -13.25 -3.14 -8.60
C TYR A 177 -14.00 -3.99 -7.58
N PHE A 178 -13.52 -4.01 -6.35
CA PHE A 178 -14.08 -4.80 -5.26
C PHE A 178 -15.59 -4.58 -5.06
N PHE A 179 -16.06 -3.35 -5.24
CA PHE A 179 -17.45 -2.97 -5.05
C PHE A 179 -18.43 -3.54 -6.11
N SER A 180 -17.90 -4.09 -7.19
CA SER A 180 -18.69 -4.84 -8.18
C SER A 180 -18.81 -6.33 -7.87
N ALA A 181 -18.30 -6.78 -6.72
CA ALA A 181 -18.49 -8.14 -6.26
C ALA A 181 -19.98 -8.39 -5.93
N LYS A 182 -20.44 -9.59 -6.26
CA LYS A 182 -21.85 -9.98 -6.10
C LYS A 182 -22.32 -10.04 -4.65
N VAL A 183 -21.39 -10.17 -3.70
CA VAL A 183 -21.72 -10.13 -2.28
C VAL A 183 -22.37 -8.82 -1.87
N PHE A 184 -22.10 -7.72 -2.57
CA PHE A 184 -22.66 -6.40 -2.27
C PHE A 184 -24.07 -6.18 -2.81
N ASP A 185 -24.63 -7.15 -3.55
CA ASP A 185 -26.07 -7.18 -3.83
C ASP A 185 -26.89 -7.44 -2.54
N ASP A 186 -26.29 -8.20 -1.59
CA ASP A 186 -26.91 -8.60 -0.33
C ASP A 186 -26.26 -7.91 0.92
N CYS A 187 -25.18 -7.16 0.74
CA CYS A 187 -24.43 -6.54 1.84
C CYS A 187 -24.23 -5.05 1.58
N HIS A 188 -24.89 -4.22 2.37
CA HIS A 188 -24.71 -2.78 2.28
C HIS A 188 -23.38 -2.37 2.90
N ILE A 189 -22.67 -1.47 2.21
CA ILE A 189 -21.44 -0.84 2.69
C ILE A 189 -21.80 0.58 3.15
N ARG A 190 -21.41 0.94 4.37
CA ARG A 190 -21.43 2.33 4.82
C ARG A 190 -20.06 2.95 4.62
N ALA A 191 -19.99 4.01 3.82
CA ALA A 191 -18.76 4.75 3.60
C ALA A 191 -18.56 5.84 4.66
N ILE A 192 -17.29 6.06 5.04
CA ILE A 192 -16.85 7.14 5.91
C ILE A 192 -15.66 7.77 5.22
N GLU A 193 -15.77 9.04 4.86
CA GLU A 193 -14.68 9.78 4.25
C GLU A 193 -13.92 10.58 5.31
N LEU A 194 -12.60 10.34 5.42
CA LEU A 194 -11.70 11.17 6.19
C LEU A 194 -11.31 12.38 5.32
N SER A 195 -11.71 13.57 5.71
CA SER A 195 -11.56 14.79 4.91
C SER A 195 -10.28 15.56 5.23
N THR A 196 -9.80 15.50 6.48
CA THR A 196 -8.64 16.27 6.95
C THR A 196 -7.34 15.76 6.35
N ILE A 197 -6.66 16.59 5.55
CA ILE A 197 -5.40 16.27 4.90
C ILE A 197 -4.22 16.72 5.76
N TYR A 198 -3.34 15.80 6.12
CA TYR A 198 -2.14 16.07 6.94
C TYR A 198 -0.84 16.14 6.13
N ARG A 199 -0.83 15.62 4.89
CA ARG A 199 0.39 15.47 4.08
C ARG A 199 0.77 16.75 3.34
N GLN A 200 -0.16 17.35 2.62
CA GLN A 200 0.05 18.56 1.83
C GLN A 200 -0.30 19.80 2.65
N LYS A 201 0.55 20.84 2.52
CA LYS A 201 0.35 22.15 3.18
C LYS A 201 0.03 23.28 2.20
N ASP A 202 0.27 23.06 0.89
CA ASP A 202 0.05 24.02 -0.18
C ASP A 202 -1.39 23.86 -0.68
N THR A 203 -2.25 24.83 -0.36
CA THR A 203 -3.68 24.83 -0.71
C THR A 203 -3.90 24.80 -2.21
N SER A 204 -3.14 25.55 -2.98
CA SER A 204 -3.28 25.61 -4.44
C SER A 204 -2.92 24.28 -5.09
N PHE A 205 -1.92 23.60 -4.55
CA PHE A 205 -1.55 22.27 -5.00
C PHE A 205 -2.60 21.22 -4.61
N MET A 206 -3.19 21.32 -3.42
CA MET A 206 -4.28 20.44 -3.00
C MET A 206 -5.51 20.57 -3.92
N GLU A 207 -5.88 21.80 -4.30
CA GLU A 207 -6.98 22.04 -5.25
C GLU A 207 -6.68 21.42 -6.62
N LEU A 208 -5.47 21.61 -7.13
CA LEU A 208 -5.06 21.01 -8.39
C LEU A 208 -5.07 19.47 -8.34
N LEU A 209 -4.58 18.88 -7.25
CA LEU A 209 -4.67 17.43 -7.03
C LEU A 209 -6.11 16.93 -7.03
N ASN A 210 -7.03 17.67 -6.40
CA ASN A 210 -8.46 17.34 -6.39
C ASN A 210 -9.06 17.39 -7.80
N LYS A 211 -8.76 18.43 -8.57
CA LYS A 211 -9.21 18.54 -9.96
C LYS A 211 -8.68 17.39 -10.83
N VAL A 212 -7.42 17.00 -10.66
CA VAL A 212 -6.84 15.84 -11.37
C VAL A 212 -7.51 14.54 -10.92
N ARG A 213 -7.73 14.38 -9.60
CA ARG A 213 -8.39 13.23 -8.99
C ARG A 213 -9.79 13.00 -9.57
N ASN A 214 -10.58 14.06 -9.66
CA ASN A 214 -11.98 14.02 -10.10
C ASN A 214 -12.16 14.17 -11.61
N LYS A 215 -11.06 14.36 -12.39
CA LYS A 215 -11.10 14.72 -13.82
C LYS A 215 -11.81 16.05 -14.11
N GLU A 216 -11.76 16.98 -13.18
CA GLU A 216 -12.33 18.35 -13.28
C GLU A 216 -11.28 19.38 -13.70
N HIS A 217 -10.09 18.94 -14.09
CA HIS A 217 -9.00 19.77 -14.52
C HIS A 217 -9.30 20.50 -15.82
N THR A 218 -8.82 21.75 -15.89
CA THR A 218 -8.92 22.60 -17.07
C THR A 218 -7.62 22.59 -17.89
N LYS A 219 -7.64 23.23 -19.06
CA LYS A 219 -6.41 23.46 -19.85
C LYS A 219 -5.39 24.31 -19.08
N GLU A 220 -5.86 25.25 -18.27
CA GLU A 220 -5.00 26.10 -17.42
C GLU A 220 -4.34 25.31 -16.32
N ASP A 221 -5.04 24.38 -15.69
CA ASP A 221 -4.49 23.46 -14.69
C ASP A 221 -3.38 22.60 -15.29
N LEU A 222 -3.58 22.05 -16.50
CA LEU A 222 -2.53 21.33 -17.23
C LEU A 222 -1.38 22.25 -17.62
N GLY A 223 -1.66 23.49 -18.02
CA GLY A 223 -0.65 24.50 -18.28
C GLY A 223 0.21 24.79 -17.05
N THR A 224 -0.39 24.85 -15.88
CA THR A 224 0.30 25.04 -14.61
C THR A 224 1.20 23.86 -14.27
N LEU A 225 0.73 22.62 -14.42
CA LEU A 225 1.55 21.42 -14.28
C LEU A 225 2.70 21.42 -15.29
N ASN A 226 2.43 21.76 -16.55
CA ASN A 226 3.40 21.69 -17.62
C ASN A 226 4.50 22.76 -17.55
N LYS A 227 4.32 23.83 -16.75
CA LYS A 227 5.42 24.74 -16.37
C LYS A 227 6.54 24.01 -15.60
N ARG A 228 6.27 22.81 -15.07
CA ARG A 228 7.24 21.97 -14.34
C ARG A 228 8.03 21.04 -15.27
N VAL A 229 7.80 21.07 -16.58
CA VAL A 229 8.56 20.25 -17.54
C VAL A 229 10.00 20.75 -17.58
N ARG A 230 10.93 19.80 -17.51
CA ARG A 230 12.37 20.01 -17.67
C ARG A 230 12.92 18.83 -18.46
N GLU A 231 13.27 19.04 -19.73
CA GLU A 231 13.79 18.00 -20.62
C GLU A 231 15.08 17.37 -20.09
N ASP A 232 15.91 18.16 -19.45
CA ASP A 232 17.15 17.74 -18.79
C ASP A 232 16.95 17.32 -17.33
N ALA A 233 15.69 17.01 -16.93
CA ALA A 233 15.39 16.61 -15.57
C ALA A 233 16.14 15.29 -15.23
N THR A 234 17.37 15.47 -14.81
CA THR A 234 18.21 14.42 -14.27
C THR A 234 18.27 14.53 -12.76
N VAL A 235 18.40 13.39 -12.10
CA VAL A 235 18.68 13.38 -10.65
C VAL A 235 20.00 14.09 -10.43
N SER A 236 19.96 15.26 -9.79
CA SER A 236 21.18 16.00 -9.44
C SER A 236 22.04 15.15 -8.49
N LYS A 237 23.35 15.21 -8.65
CA LYS A 237 24.29 14.56 -7.71
C LYS A 237 24.16 15.08 -6.27
N LYS A 238 23.59 16.29 -6.09
CA LYS A 238 23.42 16.95 -4.80
C LYS A 238 22.02 16.80 -4.19
N ASP A 239 20.98 16.56 -5.01
CA ASP A 239 19.60 16.51 -4.55
C ASP A 239 19.09 15.05 -4.48
N SER A 240 18.48 14.69 -3.37
CA SER A 240 17.77 13.41 -3.19
C SER A 240 16.42 13.47 -3.93
N THR A 241 16.46 13.31 -5.26
CA THR A 241 15.26 13.29 -6.10
C THR A 241 15.02 11.89 -6.64
N VAL A 242 13.79 11.41 -6.61
CA VAL A 242 13.40 10.10 -7.15
C VAL A 242 12.62 10.28 -8.45
N ILE A 243 12.85 9.39 -9.40
CA ILE A 243 12.07 9.31 -10.65
C ILE A 243 10.92 8.34 -10.41
N LEU A 244 9.69 8.80 -10.58
CA LEU A 244 8.48 7.97 -10.55
C LEU A 244 8.15 7.54 -11.97
N THR A 245 8.13 6.22 -12.21
CA THR A 245 7.89 5.66 -13.55
C THR A 245 6.63 4.82 -13.59
N THR A 246 6.09 4.60 -14.79
CA THR A 246 4.88 3.79 -14.99
C THR A 246 5.14 2.29 -14.89
N THR A 247 6.35 1.81 -15.24
CA THR A 247 6.66 0.36 -15.33
C THR A 247 7.88 -0.05 -14.51
N ASN A 248 7.90 -1.32 -14.06
CA ASN A 248 9.06 -1.90 -13.37
C ASN A 248 10.29 -1.99 -14.27
N ILE A 249 10.11 -2.24 -15.56
CA ILE A 249 11.21 -2.36 -16.53
C ILE A 249 11.95 -1.03 -16.61
N LEU A 250 11.23 0.08 -16.79
CA LEU A 250 11.82 1.42 -16.88
C LEU A 250 12.56 1.79 -15.58
N ALA A 251 11.95 1.53 -14.42
CA ALA A 251 12.59 1.77 -13.12
C ALA A 251 13.89 0.96 -12.97
N SER A 252 13.86 -0.32 -13.31
CA SER A 252 15.04 -1.20 -13.25
C SER A 252 16.15 -0.74 -14.19
N THR A 253 15.81 -0.42 -15.43
CA THR A 253 16.78 0.08 -16.43
C THR A 253 17.48 1.36 -15.95
N ILE A 254 16.73 2.32 -15.41
CA ILE A 254 17.28 3.56 -14.86
C ILE A 254 18.22 3.26 -13.68
N ASN A 255 17.79 2.40 -12.76
CA ASN A 255 18.58 2.05 -11.58
C ASN A 255 19.89 1.34 -11.95
N GLN A 256 19.85 0.38 -12.87
CA GLN A 256 21.00 -0.36 -13.34
C GLN A 256 21.97 0.55 -14.12
N ASP A 257 21.47 1.38 -15.02
CA ASP A 257 22.29 2.36 -15.75
C ASP A 257 23.03 3.31 -14.81
N ARG A 258 22.31 3.83 -13.80
CA ARG A 258 22.90 4.71 -12.81
C ARG A 258 23.94 4.01 -11.92
N LEU A 259 23.65 2.79 -11.50
CA LEU A 259 24.59 1.99 -10.71
C LEU A 259 25.85 1.66 -11.50
N SER A 260 25.72 1.31 -12.78
CA SER A 260 26.86 0.98 -13.65
C SER A 260 27.82 2.17 -13.83
N LYS A 261 27.28 3.40 -13.90
CA LYS A 261 28.05 4.65 -14.08
C LYS A 261 28.79 5.13 -12.82
N LEU A 262 28.51 4.52 -11.68
CA LEU A 262 29.26 4.81 -10.46
C LEU A 262 30.64 4.14 -10.51
N SER A 263 31.68 4.91 -10.17
CA SER A 263 33.02 4.38 -9.95
C SER A 263 33.08 3.59 -8.63
N GLY A 264 33.96 2.64 -8.55
CA GLY A 264 34.21 1.85 -7.35
C GLY A 264 33.69 0.41 -7.42
N LYS A 265 34.09 -0.38 -6.43
CA LYS A 265 33.73 -1.80 -6.36
C LYS A 265 32.27 -1.97 -5.98
N GLU A 266 31.57 -2.85 -6.70
CA GLU A 266 30.25 -3.31 -6.34
C GLU A 266 30.34 -4.33 -5.20
N ILE A 267 29.52 -4.17 -4.17
CA ILE A 267 29.38 -5.13 -3.09
C ILE A 267 27.96 -5.68 -3.15
N THR A 268 27.86 -7.00 -3.03
CA THR A 268 26.58 -7.72 -2.99
C THR A 268 26.34 -8.20 -1.55
N TYR A 269 25.14 -7.92 -1.05
CA TYR A 269 24.69 -8.37 0.25
C TYR A 269 23.57 -9.39 0.05
N GLU A 270 23.81 -10.62 0.51
CA GLU A 270 22.84 -11.71 0.38
C GLU A 270 21.90 -11.72 1.59
N ALA A 271 20.60 -11.79 1.27
CA ALA A 271 19.56 -11.93 2.29
C ALA A 271 19.62 -13.31 2.95
N LYS A 272 19.11 -13.40 4.18
CA LYS A 272 18.85 -14.67 4.86
C LYS A 272 17.34 -14.82 5.00
N ALA A 273 16.77 -15.83 4.36
CA ALA A 273 15.35 -16.16 4.44
C ALA A 273 15.17 -17.50 5.16
N PHE A 274 14.23 -17.56 6.08
CA PHE A 274 13.91 -18.74 6.85
C PHE A 274 12.39 -18.99 6.88
N GLY A 275 12.01 -20.24 7.03
CA GLY A 275 10.61 -20.64 7.17
C GLY A 275 9.80 -20.41 5.89
N LYS A 276 8.56 -19.98 6.05
CA LYS A 276 7.58 -19.87 4.94
C LYS A 276 7.67 -18.55 4.16
N PHE A 277 8.79 -17.82 4.17
CA PHE A 277 8.93 -16.55 3.44
C PHE A 277 9.24 -16.81 1.95
N LYS A 278 8.29 -16.54 1.07
CA LYS A 278 8.45 -16.76 -0.39
C LYS A 278 9.18 -15.60 -1.05
N GLU A 279 10.03 -15.91 -2.05
CA GLU A 279 10.80 -14.91 -2.80
C GLU A 279 9.92 -13.81 -3.44
N SER A 280 8.77 -14.19 -3.98
CA SER A 280 7.80 -13.23 -4.57
C SER A 280 7.26 -12.17 -3.59
N THR A 281 7.47 -12.38 -2.28
CA THR A 281 7.02 -11.47 -1.22
C THR A 281 8.16 -10.75 -0.51
N TYR A 282 9.39 -10.87 -1.01
CA TYR A 282 10.54 -10.18 -0.42
C TYR A 282 10.37 -8.66 -0.49
N PRO A 283 10.57 -7.95 0.62
CA PRO A 283 10.43 -6.49 0.65
C PRO A 283 11.54 -5.76 -0.11
N THR A 284 12.71 -6.39 -0.23
CA THR A 284 13.84 -5.89 -1.02
C THR A 284 14.52 -7.02 -1.78
N ASP A 285 15.55 -6.69 -2.54
CA ASP A 285 16.28 -7.64 -3.36
C ASP A 285 17.05 -8.65 -2.48
N ALA A 286 16.92 -9.95 -2.79
CA ALA A 286 17.64 -11.00 -2.08
C ALA A 286 19.16 -10.81 -2.20
N SER A 287 19.61 -10.48 -3.39
CA SER A 287 21.00 -10.11 -3.71
C SER A 287 21.07 -8.60 -3.92
N LEU A 288 21.27 -7.84 -2.84
CA LEU A 288 21.32 -6.38 -2.87
C LEU A 288 22.70 -5.91 -3.36
N LYS A 289 22.78 -5.35 -4.56
CA LYS A 289 24.01 -4.84 -5.18
C LYS A 289 24.13 -3.34 -5.03
N LEU A 290 25.20 -2.89 -4.41
CA LEU A 290 25.44 -1.47 -4.13
C LEU A 290 26.87 -1.05 -4.49
N LYS A 291 27.03 0.23 -4.81
CA LYS A 291 28.31 0.92 -4.94
C LYS A 291 28.29 2.20 -4.08
N LYS A 292 29.45 2.69 -3.68
CA LYS A 292 29.57 4.01 -3.07
C LYS A 292 28.97 5.08 -4.00
N GLY A 293 28.14 5.96 -3.47
CA GLY A 293 27.41 6.97 -4.21
C GLY A 293 26.03 6.53 -4.72
N ALA A 294 25.63 5.27 -4.49
CA ALA A 294 24.31 4.80 -4.87
C ALA A 294 23.20 5.55 -4.10
N GLN A 295 22.16 5.95 -4.83
CA GLN A 295 20.93 6.46 -4.21
C GLN A 295 20.03 5.29 -3.86
N VAL A 296 19.60 5.26 -2.60
CA VAL A 296 18.77 4.20 -2.04
C VAL A 296 17.56 4.79 -1.32
N ILE A 297 16.55 3.98 -1.14
CA ILE A 297 15.39 4.25 -0.30
C ILE A 297 15.39 3.31 0.89
N LEU A 298 15.08 3.82 2.06
CA LEU A 298 14.94 3.06 3.29
C LEU A 298 13.52 2.48 3.37
N LEU A 299 13.42 1.17 3.59
CA LEU A 299 12.17 0.40 3.47
C LEU A 299 11.52 0.06 4.81
N LYS A 300 12.06 0.57 5.91
CA LYS A 300 11.53 0.36 7.25
C LYS A 300 11.82 1.58 8.12
N ASN A 301 10.90 1.91 9.01
CA ASN A 301 11.15 2.94 10.02
C ASN A 301 12.28 2.51 10.94
N ASP A 302 13.12 3.45 11.32
CA ASP A 302 14.16 3.21 12.29
C ASP A 302 13.60 3.23 13.72
N PRO A 303 13.98 2.28 14.59
CA PRO A 303 13.54 2.29 15.99
C PRO A 303 13.92 3.57 16.74
N ASP A 304 15.10 4.12 16.45
CA ASP A 304 15.61 5.36 17.07
C ASP A 304 15.07 6.63 16.40
N LYS A 305 14.10 6.49 15.47
CA LYS A 305 13.45 7.61 14.75
C LYS A 305 14.40 8.46 13.89
N ARG A 306 15.56 7.92 13.48
CA ARG A 306 16.54 8.60 12.62
C ARG A 306 16.02 8.78 11.19
N TRP A 307 15.17 7.87 10.72
CA TRP A 307 14.48 7.93 9.43
C TRP A 307 13.15 7.17 9.45
N VAL A 308 12.35 7.40 8.43
CA VAL A 308 11.08 6.68 8.20
C VAL A 308 11.13 5.89 6.90
N ASN A 309 10.22 4.95 6.73
CA ASN A 309 10.04 4.23 5.46
C ASN A 309 9.75 5.23 4.33
N GLY A 310 10.49 5.09 3.23
CA GLY A 310 10.43 6.03 2.10
C GLY A 310 11.52 7.10 2.14
N THR A 311 12.31 7.22 3.19
CA THR A 311 13.43 8.17 3.25
C THR A 311 14.49 7.82 2.20
N LEU A 312 14.85 8.82 1.39
CA LEU A 312 15.94 8.70 0.42
C LEU A 312 17.28 8.94 1.11
N ALA A 313 18.27 8.18 0.71
CA ALA A 313 19.62 8.26 1.25
C ALA A 313 20.68 8.03 0.16
N LYS A 314 21.91 8.43 0.42
CA LYS A 314 23.06 8.19 -0.44
C LYS A 314 24.08 7.30 0.29
N VAL A 315 24.49 6.22 -0.36
CA VAL A 315 25.53 5.34 0.18
C VAL A 315 26.89 6.06 0.15
N ILE A 316 27.51 6.22 1.32
CA ILE A 316 28.81 6.90 1.44
C ILE A 316 29.97 5.96 1.75
N ALA A 317 29.70 4.84 2.42
CA ALA A 317 30.68 3.79 2.66
C ALA A 317 30.01 2.42 2.63
N LEU A 318 30.76 1.43 2.18
CA LEU A 318 30.38 0.02 2.10
C LEU A 318 31.53 -0.84 2.58
N SER A 319 31.23 -1.82 3.40
CA SER A 319 32.11 -2.94 3.74
C SER A 319 31.35 -4.25 3.59
N LYS A 320 31.97 -5.38 3.91
CA LYS A 320 31.30 -6.68 3.85
C LYS A 320 30.08 -6.76 4.78
N ASP A 321 30.15 -6.09 5.94
CA ASP A 321 29.16 -6.24 7.00
C ASP A 321 28.57 -4.88 7.48
N SER A 322 28.79 -3.78 6.74
CA SER A 322 28.28 -2.45 7.09
C SER A 322 27.97 -1.65 5.85
N ILE A 323 26.87 -0.90 5.92
CA ILE A 323 26.42 0.09 4.94
C ILE A 323 26.20 1.40 5.67
N VAL A 324 26.98 2.43 5.30
CA VAL A 324 26.80 3.78 5.83
C VAL A 324 26.17 4.65 4.77
N VAL A 325 25.11 5.36 5.17
CA VAL A 325 24.35 6.26 4.29
C VAL A 325 24.38 7.69 4.83
N ASP A 326 24.27 8.63 3.92
CA ASP A 326 24.01 10.04 4.20
C ASP A 326 22.52 10.32 4.00
N ILE A 327 21.90 10.95 5.00
CA ILE A 327 20.54 11.47 4.96
C ILE A 327 20.60 12.95 5.32
N ASN A 328 20.43 13.82 4.34
CA ASN A 328 20.44 15.28 4.52
C ASN A 328 21.69 15.84 5.24
N GLY A 329 22.86 15.25 4.95
CA GLY A 329 24.14 15.68 5.53
C GLY A 329 24.51 15.00 6.86
N ILE A 330 23.65 14.13 7.35
CA ILE A 330 23.92 13.31 8.56
C ILE A 330 24.18 11.88 8.14
N THR A 331 25.24 11.30 8.71
CA THR A 331 25.65 9.93 8.37
C THR A 331 25.13 8.91 9.38
N TYR A 332 24.61 7.80 8.84
CA TYR A 332 24.07 6.71 9.66
C TYR A 332 24.57 5.36 9.18
N ASP A 333 24.91 4.49 10.11
CA ASP A 333 25.06 3.06 9.84
C ASP A 333 23.68 2.40 9.78
N VAL A 334 23.43 1.66 8.71
CA VAL A 334 22.14 1.00 8.48
C VAL A 334 22.25 -0.45 8.96
N PRO A 335 21.47 -0.85 9.98
CA PRO A 335 21.48 -2.22 10.43
C PRO A 335 20.72 -3.15 9.49
N VAL A 336 21.10 -4.43 9.48
CA VAL A 336 20.27 -5.49 8.93
C VAL A 336 18.98 -5.59 9.75
N VAL A 337 17.86 -5.64 9.08
CA VAL A 337 16.55 -5.79 9.73
C VAL A 337 15.90 -7.12 9.34
N LYS A 338 15.02 -7.59 10.20
CA LYS A 338 14.16 -8.74 9.93
C LYS A 338 12.76 -8.29 9.58
N TRP A 339 12.23 -8.80 8.50
CA TRP A 339 10.81 -8.77 8.21
C TRP A 339 10.22 -10.11 8.55
N GLN A 340 9.12 -10.09 9.27
CA GLN A 340 8.45 -11.28 9.73
C GLN A 340 7.22 -11.54 8.89
N LYS A 341 7.07 -12.77 8.44
CA LYS A 341 5.83 -13.25 7.89
C LYS A 341 5.00 -13.84 9.02
N ILE A 342 3.82 -13.28 9.22
CA ILE A 342 2.88 -13.78 10.20
C ILE A 342 1.82 -14.67 9.54
N GLU A 343 1.33 -15.64 10.31
CA GLU A 343 0.08 -16.35 10.08
C GLU A 343 -0.77 -16.18 11.33
N TYR A 344 -2.07 -16.02 11.15
CA TYR A 344 -3.00 -15.92 12.25
C TYR A 344 -3.43 -17.32 12.70
N SER A 345 -3.51 -17.53 14.00
CA SER A 345 -4.06 -18.73 14.65
C SER A 345 -5.08 -18.33 15.72
N TYR A 346 -5.91 -19.27 16.13
CA TYR A 346 -6.83 -19.06 17.23
C TYR A 346 -6.37 -19.91 18.42
N ASN A 347 -6.14 -19.24 19.55
CA ASN A 347 -5.82 -19.87 20.82
C ASN A 347 -7.12 -20.11 21.59
N GLU A 348 -7.56 -21.37 21.62
CA GLU A 348 -8.81 -21.77 22.29
C GLU A 348 -8.77 -21.56 23.81
N ALA A 349 -7.59 -21.70 24.44
CA ALA A 349 -7.44 -21.56 25.89
C ALA A 349 -7.59 -20.12 26.36
N GLU A 350 -7.17 -19.15 25.55
CA GLU A 350 -7.22 -17.73 25.87
C GLU A 350 -8.35 -17.00 25.13
N ASP A 351 -9.12 -17.70 24.29
CA ASP A 351 -10.16 -17.13 23.42
C ASP A 351 -9.67 -15.92 22.61
N LYS A 352 -8.46 -16.03 22.06
CA LYS A 352 -7.79 -14.95 21.34
C LYS A 352 -7.30 -15.37 19.96
N ILE A 353 -7.21 -14.37 19.05
CA ILE A 353 -6.50 -14.51 17.79
C ILE A 353 -5.05 -14.06 18.02
N GLU A 354 -4.12 -14.95 17.71
CA GLU A 354 -2.69 -14.71 17.80
C GLU A 354 -2.07 -14.59 16.41
N ALA A 355 -1.03 -13.77 16.30
CA ALA A 355 -0.22 -13.67 15.10
C ALA A 355 1.10 -14.42 15.35
N GLU A 356 1.29 -15.55 14.67
CA GLU A 356 2.51 -16.35 14.77
C GLU A 356 3.50 -16.01 13.67
N VAL A 357 4.77 -15.86 14.02
CA VAL A 357 5.84 -15.67 13.05
C VAL A 357 6.17 -17.02 12.42
N VAL A 358 5.90 -17.17 11.14
CA VAL A 358 6.12 -18.43 10.39
C VAL A 358 7.30 -18.36 9.43
N GLY A 359 7.94 -17.21 9.32
CA GLY A 359 9.12 -17.02 8.50
C GLY A 359 9.74 -15.65 8.66
N ASP A 360 11.04 -15.57 8.44
CA ASP A 360 11.85 -14.36 8.53
C ASP A 360 12.57 -14.11 7.21
N PHE A 361 12.71 -12.83 6.87
CA PHE A 361 13.59 -12.36 5.81
C PHE A 361 14.50 -11.29 6.39
N ALA A 362 15.79 -11.55 6.44
CA ALA A 362 16.79 -10.63 7.00
C ALA A 362 17.66 -10.05 5.89
N GLN A 363 17.66 -8.72 5.75
CA GLN A 363 18.46 -7.97 4.78
C GLN A 363 18.60 -6.52 5.25
N TYR A 364 19.53 -5.78 4.68
CA TYR A 364 19.53 -4.33 4.81
C TYR A 364 18.24 -3.74 4.27
N PRO A 365 17.58 -2.82 4.98
CA PRO A 365 16.28 -2.25 4.56
C PRO A 365 16.46 -1.18 3.47
N LEU A 366 17.15 -1.53 2.40
CA LEU A 366 17.57 -0.66 1.33
C LEU A 366 17.15 -1.21 -0.03
N LYS A 367 16.87 -0.31 -0.95
CA LYS A 367 16.69 -0.60 -2.37
C LYS A 367 17.22 0.56 -3.20
N LEU A 368 17.77 0.26 -4.40
CA LEU A 368 18.13 1.31 -5.35
C LEU A 368 16.91 2.18 -5.68
N ALA A 369 17.08 3.48 -5.65
CA ALA A 369 15.98 4.44 -5.74
C ALA A 369 16.29 5.70 -6.53
N TRP A 370 17.05 5.60 -7.61
CA TRP A 370 17.02 6.67 -8.62
C TRP A 370 15.67 6.69 -9.34
N ALA A 371 15.10 5.49 -9.54
CA ALA A 371 13.75 5.35 -10.05
C ALA A 371 12.98 4.26 -9.30
N ILE A 372 11.69 4.50 -9.06
CA ILE A 372 10.72 3.54 -8.54
C ILE A 372 9.42 3.63 -9.34
N THR A 373 8.62 2.58 -9.35
CA THR A 373 7.31 2.68 -10.00
C THR A 373 6.31 3.48 -9.17
N ILE A 374 5.36 4.14 -9.85
CA ILE A 374 4.25 4.83 -9.21
C ILE A 374 3.49 3.89 -8.26
N HIS A 375 3.30 2.62 -8.64
CA HIS A 375 2.69 1.61 -7.77
C HIS A 375 3.47 1.39 -6.45
N LYS A 376 4.80 1.28 -6.53
CA LYS A 376 5.66 1.08 -5.35
C LYS A 376 5.82 2.34 -4.50
N SER A 377 5.55 3.53 -5.06
CA SER A 377 5.55 4.78 -4.32
C SER A 377 4.26 5.02 -3.53
N GLN A 378 3.24 4.16 -3.69
CA GLN A 378 2.00 4.27 -2.94
C GLN A 378 2.26 4.20 -1.43
N GLY A 379 1.60 5.06 -0.65
CA GLY A 379 1.89 5.21 0.78
C GLY A 379 3.11 6.06 1.13
N GLN A 380 4.06 6.29 0.20
CA GLN A 380 5.28 7.07 0.45
C GLN A 380 5.07 8.56 0.19
N THR A 381 6.00 9.39 0.69
CA THR A 381 6.00 10.84 0.53
C THR A 381 7.43 11.31 0.24
N PHE A 382 7.58 12.23 -0.70
CA PHE A 382 8.86 12.77 -1.13
C PHE A 382 8.80 14.30 -1.19
N ASP A 383 9.91 14.96 -0.88
CA ASP A 383 10.02 16.40 -1.05
C ASP A 383 10.20 16.80 -2.52
N LYS A 384 10.93 15.97 -3.29
CA LYS A 384 11.19 16.20 -4.71
C LYS A 384 11.03 14.93 -5.53
N VAL A 385 10.26 15.04 -6.62
CA VAL A 385 10.04 13.95 -7.57
C VAL A 385 10.23 14.41 -9.01
N ILE A 386 10.72 13.50 -9.86
CA ILE A 386 10.63 13.61 -11.31
C ILE A 386 9.61 12.60 -11.78
N ILE A 387 8.54 13.04 -12.42
CA ILE A 387 7.50 12.16 -12.93
C ILE A 387 7.79 11.86 -14.40
N ASP A 388 8.05 10.60 -14.68
CA ASP A 388 8.27 10.06 -16.03
C ASP A 388 7.08 9.16 -16.41
N MET A 389 6.12 9.75 -17.11
CA MET A 389 4.94 9.00 -17.57
C MET A 389 5.24 8.10 -18.78
N GLY A 390 6.48 8.09 -19.31
CA GLY A 390 6.85 7.31 -20.48
C GLY A 390 5.91 7.59 -21.67
N HIS A 391 5.30 6.54 -22.20
CA HIS A 391 4.32 6.65 -23.31
C HIS A 391 2.92 7.10 -22.86
N GLY A 392 2.67 7.27 -21.58
CA GLY A 392 1.39 7.70 -21.00
C GLY A 392 0.98 6.88 -19.79
N ALA A 393 -0.08 7.35 -19.12
CA ALA A 393 -0.78 6.53 -18.14
C ALA A 393 -1.50 5.38 -18.85
N PHE A 394 -1.58 4.24 -18.20
CA PHE A 394 -2.30 3.06 -18.72
C PHE A 394 -3.38 2.55 -17.75
N THR A 395 -3.52 3.16 -16.59
CA THR A 395 -4.54 2.78 -15.61
C THR A 395 -5.10 4.00 -14.90
N HIS A 396 -6.32 3.85 -14.38
CA HIS A 396 -6.98 4.85 -13.55
C HIS A 396 -6.10 5.30 -12.38
N GLY A 397 -6.14 6.60 -12.07
CA GLY A 397 -5.50 7.21 -10.91
C GLY A 397 -3.97 7.30 -10.97
N GLN A 398 -3.32 6.79 -12.02
CA GLN A 398 -1.86 6.68 -12.04
C GLN A 398 -1.15 8.04 -11.94
N LEU A 399 -1.61 9.05 -12.69
CA LEU A 399 -1.05 10.39 -12.60
C LEU A 399 -1.36 11.05 -11.24
N TYR A 400 -2.59 10.90 -10.73
CA TYR A 400 -2.97 11.41 -9.42
C TYR A 400 -2.06 10.83 -8.31
N VAL A 401 -1.83 9.53 -8.34
CA VAL A 401 -0.91 8.88 -7.38
C VAL A 401 0.50 9.46 -7.50
N ALA A 402 1.03 9.63 -8.71
CA ALA A 402 2.37 10.19 -8.92
C ALA A 402 2.50 11.61 -8.36
N LEU A 403 1.55 12.50 -8.68
CA LEU A 403 1.52 13.88 -8.19
C LEU A 403 1.37 13.95 -6.67
N SER A 404 0.48 13.13 -6.10
CA SER A 404 0.20 13.10 -4.65
C SER A 404 1.34 12.56 -3.80
N ARG A 405 2.42 12.05 -4.42
CA ARG A 405 3.64 11.65 -3.68
C ARG A 405 4.44 12.84 -3.18
N CYS A 406 4.27 14.02 -3.78
CA CYS A 406 4.96 15.24 -3.36
C CYS A 406 4.13 16.03 -2.37
N THR A 407 4.81 16.77 -1.50
CA THR A 407 4.17 17.63 -0.49
C THR A 407 3.74 18.98 -1.02
N CYS A 408 4.40 19.48 -2.09
CA CYS A 408 4.13 20.76 -2.72
C CYS A 408 4.43 20.72 -4.23
N MET A 409 3.88 21.69 -4.96
CA MET A 409 4.07 21.83 -6.40
C MET A 409 5.53 22.06 -6.79
N ASP A 410 6.29 22.80 -5.97
CA ASP A 410 7.69 23.13 -6.27
C ASP A 410 8.62 21.92 -6.26
N GLY A 411 8.25 20.86 -5.55
CA GLY A 411 8.97 19.59 -5.54
C GLY A 411 8.77 18.75 -6.80
N ILE A 412 7.80 19.09 -7.67
CA ILE A 412 7.48 18.31 -8.85
C ILE A 412 8.27 18.79 -10.07
N ARG A 413 8.84 17.85 -10.79
CA ARG A 413 9.36 18.01 -12.16
C ARG A 413 8.72 16.97 -13.06
N LEU A 414 8.37 17.36 -14.27
CA LEU A 414 7.84 16.47 -15.29
C LEU A 414 8.92 16.24 -16.35
N LYS A 415 9.10 15.03 -16.80
CA LYS A 415 10.04 14.69 -17.87
C LYS A 415 9.48 15.03 -19.25
N ARG A 416 8.17 14.97 -19.40
CA ARG A 416 7.42 15.43 -20.57
C ARG A 416 6.13 16.14 -20.16
N PRO A 417 5.51 16.91 -21.07
CA PRO A 417 4.21 17.50 -20.80
C PRO A 417 3.17 16.42 -20.49
N VAL A 418 2.33 16.71 -19.50
CA VAL A 418 1.14 15.95 -19.17
C VAL A 418 0.01 16.42 -20.06
N THR A 419 -0.76 15.48 -20.58
CA THR A 419 -1.92 15.69 -21.44
C THR A 419 -3.18 15.18 -20.79
N HIS A 420 -4.33 15.53 -21.35
CA HIS A 420 -5.63 15.04 -20.88
C HIS A 420 -5.72 13.49 -20.90
N SER A 421 -5.04 12.83 -21.84
CA SER A 421 -4.98 11.38 -21.95
C SER A 421 -4.19 10.71 -20.83
N ASP A 422 -3.32 11.44 -20.11
CA ASP A 422 -2.62 10.92 -18.94
C ASP A 422 -3.50 10.88 -17.69
N ILE A 423 -4.68 11.53 -17.71
CA ILE A 423 -5.64 11.53 -16.63
C ILE A 423 -6.73 10.53 -16.94
N ILE A 424 -6.40 9.26 -16.74
CA ILE A 424 -7.35 8.16 -16.92
C ILE A 424 -8.27 8.11 -15.72
N PHE A 425 -9.55 8.18 -15.99
CA PHE A 425 -10.61 8.16 -15.00
C PHE A 425 -11.65 7.09 -15.35
N ASP A 426 -12.07 6.33 -14.35
CA ASP A 426 -13.12 5.32 -14.50
C ASP A 426 -14.43 5.85 -13.90
N GLN A 427 -15.42 6.10 -14.74
CA GLN A 427 -16.71 6.66 -14.37
C GLN A 427 -17.45 5.83 -13.31
N ARG A 428 -17.23 4.51 -13.29
CA ARG A 428 -17.86 3.59 -12.33
C ARG A 428 -17.46 3.88 -10.88
N ILE A 429 -16.27 4.47 -10.67
CA ILE A 429 -15.81 4.90 -9.34
C ILE A 429 -16.64 6.09 -8.85
N TYR A 430 -16.92 7.03 -9.74
CA TYR A 430 -17.75 8.18 -9.42
C TYR A 430 -19.17 7.74 -9.05
N GLU A 431 -19.78 6.88 -9.88
CA GLU A 431 -21.11 6.34 -9.65
C GLU A 431 -21.20 5.55 -8.32
N PHE A 432 -20.15 4.84 -7.95
CA PHE A 432 -20.08 4.17 -6.66
C PHE A 432 -20.00 5.17 -5.51
N ASN A 433 -19.12 6.19 -5.59
CA ASN A 433 -19.01 7.22 -4.57
C ASN A 433 -20.29 8.05 -4.40
N ASP A 434 -20.96 8.38 -5.49
CA ASP A 434 -22.17 9.20 -5.47
C ASP A 434 -23.32 8.52 -4.72
N ARG A 435 -23.37 7.18 -4.74
CA ARG A 435 -24.33 6.42 -3.94
C ARG A 435 -24.14 6.63 -2.43
N PHE A 436 -22.94 6.98 -1.98
CA PHE A 436 -22.66 7.25 -0.57
C PHE A 436 -22.77 8.74 -0.22
N ALA A 437 -22.47 9.65 -1.15
CA ALA A 437 -22.64 11.09 -0.93
C ALA A 437 -24.10 11.49 -0.70
N SER A 438 -25.04 10.70 -1.21
CA SER A 438 -26.50 10.91 -0.99
C SER A 438 -27.02 10.38 0.35
N LEU A 439 -26.15 9.80 1.20
CA LEU A 439 -26.50 9.24 2.51
C LEU A 439 -26.03 10.13 3.67
N PHE A 440 -25.45 11.31 3.38
CA PHE A 440 -25.01 12.31 4.37
C PHE A 440 -25.82 13.60 4.29
#